data_8312cec08cef7bfbf091c937d373136f
#
_entry.id   8312cec08cef7bfbf091c937d373136f
#
_cell.length_a   1.000
_cell.length_b   1.000
_cell.length_c   1.000
_cell.angle_alpha   90.00
_cell.angle_beta   90.00
_cell.angle_gamma   90.00
#
_symmetry.space_group_name_H-M   'P 1'
#
loop_
_entity.id
_entity.type
_entity.pdbx_description
1 polymer ?
#
loop_
_entity_poly.entity_id
_entity_poly.type
_entity_poly.pdbx_seq_one_letter_code
_entity_poly.pdbx_strand_id
1 'polypeptide(L)'
;MYEAHFGLKEKPFSILPDPSFLYLGRKHQMAFTLLEYAIENQAGFAVITGEVGCGKTTLIRHLLNRLSGDITVGMITNTHESFGQLLQWILHAFGLDYGNSRSKVTLYRIFTDFLIAEYAKGRRTLLIIDEAQNLSLAILEELRMLSNINADKDQVLQMILSGQ
;
A
#
# COMPACT_ATOMS: atom_id res chain seq x y z
N MET A 1 -25.28 21.65 -13.54
CA MET A 1 -26.74 21.71 -13.76
C MET A 1 -27.52 21.24 -12.54
N TYR A 2 -27.41 19.98 -12.12
CA TYR A 2 -28.14 19.48 -10.95
C TYR A 2 -27.57 20.01 -9.62
N GLU A 3 -26.30 20.39 -9.59
CA GLU A 3 -25.64 20.94 -8.42
C GLU A 3 -26.35 22.19 -7.92
N ALA A 4 -26.65 23.13 -8.82
CA ALA A 4 -27.38 24.36 -8.47
C ALA A 4 -28.81 24.07 -8.03
N HIS A 5 -29.48 23.07 -8.64
CA HIS A 5 -30.85 22.69 -8.31
C HIS A 5 -30.97 22.12 -6.89
N PHE A 6 -29.97 21.32 -6.46
CA PHE A 6 -29.93 20.68 -5.14
C PHE A 6 -29.09 21.45 -4.11
N GLY A 7 -28.58 22.63 -4.46
CA GLY A 7 -27.75 23.45 -3.58
C GLY A 7 -26.41 22.80 -3.22
N LEU A 8 -25.87 21.95 -4.12
CA LEU A 8 -24.61 21.28 -3.91
C LEU A 8 -23.44 22.22 -4.26
N LYS A 9 -22.39 22.18 -3.46
CA LYS A 9 -21.19 23.00 -3.70
C LYS A 9 -20.34 22.46 -4.85
N GLU A 10 -20.39 21.16 -5.08
CA GLU A 10 -19.63 20.45 -6.12
C GLU A 10 -20.34 19.14 -6.50
N LYS A 11 -19.83 18.43 -7.51
CA LYS A 11 -20.40 17.17 -7.97
C LYS A 11 -20.20 16.06 -6.94
N PRO A 12 -21.26 15.53 -6.30
CA PRO A 12 -21.13 14.50 -5.27
C PRO A 12 -20.80 13.11 -5.81
N PHE A 13 -21.01 12.91 -7.14
CA PHE A 13 -20.79 11.63 -7.81
C PHE A 13 -19.70 11.80 -8.87
N SER A 14 -18.46 11.50 -8.47
CA SER A 14 -17.32 11.41 -9.36
C SER A 14 -16.99 9.93 -9.63
N ILE A 15 -16.53 9.62 -10.84
CA ILE A 15 -16.02 8.28 -11.18
C ILE A 15 -14.72 8.00 -10.40
N LEU A 16 -13.94 9.04 -10.11
CA LEU A 16 -12.71 8.91 -9.33
C LEU A 16 -13.04 8.99 -7.84
N PRO A 17 -12.52 8.06 -7.03
CA PRO A 17 -12.68 8.11 -5.58
C PRO A 17 -12.09 9.41 -5.02
N ASP A 18 -12.91 10.19 -4.32
CA ASP A 18 -12.49 11.41 -3.66
C ASP A 18 -12.50 11.20 -2.14
N PRO A 19 -11.34 11.22 -1.49
CA PRO A 19 -11.25 11.04 -0.04
C PRO A 19 -11.98 12.11 0.78
N SER A 20 -12.25 13.29 0.20
CA SER A 20 -12.99 14.38 0.90
C SER A 20 -14.45 14.01 1.17
N PHE A 21 -15.03 13.10 0.37
CA PHE A 21 -16.38 12.56 0.56
C PHE A 21 -16.41 11.28 1.41
N LEU A 22 -15.29 10.90 2.03
CA LEU A 22 -15.24 9.69 2.84
C LEU A 22 -16.12 9.85 4.09
N TYR A 23 -17.21 9.09 4.15
CA TYR A 23 -17.99 8.91 5.35
C TYR A 23 -17.45 7.73 6.17
N LEU A 24 -16.85 8.05 7.31
CA LEU A 24 -16.33 7.05 8.23
C LEU A 24 -17.46 6.50 9.11
N GLY A 25 -18.20 5.53 8.61
CA GLY A 25 -19.11 4.73 9.44
C GLY A 25 -18.32 3.90 10.46
N ARG A 26 -19.02 3.33 11.45
CA ARG A 26 -18.40 2.60 12.58
C ARG A 26 -17.37 1.54 12.14
N LYS A 27 -17.67 0.76 11.11
CA LYS A 27 -16.77 -0.28 10.58
C LYS A 27 -15.53 0.34 9.92
N HIS A 28 -15.69 1.42 9.14
CA HIS A 28 -14.59 2.12 8.50
C HIS A 28 -13.68 2.79 9.53
N GLN A 29 -14.26 3.41 10.55
CA GLN A 29 -13.52 4.01 11.66
C GLN A 29 -12.67 2.96 12.38
N MET A 30 -13.24 1.78 12.65
CA MET A 30 -12.53 0.68 13.30
C MET A 30 -11.39 0.16 12.41
N ALA A 31 -11.66 -0.08 11.12
CA ALA A 31 -10.64 -0.52 10.18
C ALA A 31 -9.49 0.50 10.06
N PHE A 32 -9.83 1.78 10.00
CA PHE A 32 -8.86 2.87 9.95
C PHE A 32 -7.97 2.90 11.19
N THR A 33 -8.56 2.85 12.38
CA THR A 33 -7.82 2.82 13.64
C THR A 33 -6.88 1.60 13.74
N LEU A 34 -7.34 0.44 13.28
CA LEU A 34 -6.49 -0.76 13.26
C LEU A 34 -5.31 -0.64 12.27
N LEU A 35 -5.51 0.01 11.12
CA LEU A 35 -4.42 0.26 10.17
C LEU A 35 -3.41 1.28 10.74
N GLU A 36 -3.89 2.38 11.35
CA GLU A 36 -3.01 3.33 12.04
C GLU A 36 -2.20 2.62 13.14
N TYR A 37 -2.87 1.84 13.97
CA TYR A 37 -2.21 1.06 15.02
C TYR A 37 -1.16 0.09 14.48
N ALA A 38 -1.45 -0.61 13.37
CA ALA A 38 -0.51 -1.52 12.73
C ALA A 38 0.74 -0.79 12.22
N ILE A 39 0.57 0.41 11.65
CA ILE A 39 1.70 1.23 11.17
C ILE A 39 2.53 1.74 12.35
N GLU A 40 1.90 2.27 13.39
CA GLU A 40 2.58 2.82 14.56
C GLU A 40 3.39 1.74 15.31
N ASN A 41 2.82 0.55 15.44
CA ASN A 41 3.47 -0.58 16.10
C ASN A 41 4.36 -1.42 15.17
N GLN A 42 4.65 -0.95 13.98
CA GLN A 42 5.55 -1.60 13.01
C GLN A 42 5.16 -3.06 12.74
N ALA A 43 3.85 -3.35 12.65
CA ALA A 43 3.38 -4.67 12.26
C ALA A 43 3.87 -4.99 10.84
N GLY A 44 4.52 -6.13 10.65
CA GLY A 44 5.06 -6.53 9.35
C GLY A 44 3.99 -6.67 8.27
N PHE A 45 2.80 -7.15 8.65
CA PHE A 45 1.63 -7.26 7.79
C PHE A 45 0.37 -6.71 8.43
N ALA A 46 -0.43 -6.01 7.66
CA ALA A 46 -1.82 -5.72 7.95
C ALA A 46 -2.67 -6.10 6.72
N VAL A 47 -3.84 -6.67 6.97
CA VAL A 47 -4.76 -7.09 5.90
C VAL A 47 -6.10 -6.42 6.12
N ILE A 48 -6.62 -5.79 5.07
CA ILE A 48 -7.98 -5.25 5.04
C ILE A 48 -8.80 -5.99 3.99
N THR A 49 -9.89 -6.58 4.41
CA THR A 49 -10.81 -7.29 3.53
C THR A 49 -12.20 -6.67 3.53
N GLY A 50 -12.90 -6.82 2.44
CA GLY A 50 -14.29 -6.35 2.32
C GLY A 50 -14.79 -6.49 0.89
N GLU A 51 -16.10 -6.39 0.72
CA GLU A 51 -16.75 -6.49 -0.58
C GLU A 51 -16.29 -5.40 -1.57
N VAL A 52 -16.55 -5.64 -2.85
CA VAL A 52 -16.35 -4.64 -3.91
C VAL A 52 -17.17 -3.38 -3.59
N GLY A 53 -16.58 -2.21 -3.79
CA GLY A 53 -17.27 -0.94 -3.58
C GLY A 53 -17.44 -0.53 -2.11
N CYS A 54 -16.97 -1.29 -1.13
CA CYS A 54 -17.08 -0.91 0.28
C CYS A 54 -16.11 0.19 0.73
N GLY A 55 -15.31 0.76 -0.18
CA GLY A 55 -14.46 1.92 0.11
C GLY A 55 -13.06 1.61 0.63
N LYS A 56 -12.52 0.38 0.46
CA LYS A 56 -11.16 0.02 0.90
C LYS A 56 -10.09 0.95 0.33
N THR A 57 -10.08 1.15 -0.99
CA THR A 57 -9.10 2.03 -1.66
C THR A 57 -9.21 3.48 -1.18
N THR A 58 -10.44 3.97 -0.94
CA THR A 58 -10.68 5.31 -0.40
C THR A 58 -10.15 5.43 1.02
N LEU A 59 -10.35 4.39 1.84
CA LEU A 59 -9.83 4.33 3.20
C LEU A 59 -8.29 4.34 3.23
N ILE A 60 -7.65 3.58 2.34
CA ILE A 60 -6.20 3.56 2.19
C ILE A 60 -5.68 4.93 1.77
N ARG A 61 -6.31 5.59 0.79
CA ARG A 61 -5.92 6.95 0.38
C ARG A 61 -6.08 7.96 1.51
N HIS A 62 -7.15 7.84 2.29
CA HIS A 62 -7.33 8.67 3.48
C HIS A 62 -6.23 8.43 4.52
N LEU A 63 -5.84 7.18 4.73
CA LEU A 63 -4.70 6.82 5.58
C LEU A 63 -3.40 7.47 5.09
N LEU A 64 -3.09 7.35 3.79
CA LEU A 64 -1.88 7.92 3.19
C LEU A 64 -1.77 9.43 3.39
N ASN A 65 -2.90 10.15 3.31
CA ASN A 65 -2.93 11.60 3.54
C ASN A 65 -2.63 12.00 5.00
N ARG A 66 -2.65 11.06 5.93
CA ARG A 66 -2.39 11.29 7.36
C ARG A 66 -1.03 10.77 7.83
N LEU A 67 -0.33 10.02 6.98
CA LEU A 67 0.99 9.52 7.34
C LEU A 67 1.98 10.66 7.47
N SER A 68 2.86 10.53 8.45
CA SER A 68 3.99 11.43 8.65
C SER A 68 5.02 11.31 7.52
N GLY A 69 5.77 12.38 7.27
CA GLY A 69 6.78 12.43 6.20
C GLY A 69 8.00 11.52 6.41
N ASP A 70 8.05 10.80 7.52
CA ASP A 70 9.07 9.80 7.86
C ASP A 70 8.75 8.39 7.33
N ILE A 71 7.67 8.25 6.57
CA ILE A 71 7.27 6.98 5.95
C ILE A 71 7.39 7.08 4.44
N THR A 72 8.25 6.27 3.85
CA THR A 72 8.36 6.11 2.39
C THR A 72 7.36 5.07 1.93
N VAL A 73 6.43 5.46 1.05
CA VAL A 73 5.32 4.60 0.63
C VAL A 73 5.48 4.18 -0.83
N GLY A 74 5.37 2.88 -1.09
CA GLY A 74 5.17 2.32 -2.42
C GLY A 74 3.76 1.72 -2.51
N MET A 75 3.03 2.00 -3.60
CA MET A 75 1.67 1.48 -3.79
C MET A 75 1.53 0.77 -5.13
N ILE A 76 1.01 -0.46 -5.09
CA ILE A 76 0.65 -1.28 -6.24
C ILE A 76 -0.87 -1.37 -6.27
N THR A 77 -1.50 -0.81 -7.31
CA THR A 77 -2.97 -0.73 -7.43
C THR A 77 -3.57 -1.69 -8.44
N ASN A 78 -2.74 -2.31 -9.26
CA ASN A 78 -3.19 -3.19 -10.33
C ASN A 78 -2.43 -4.52 -10.29
N THR A 79 -3.09 -5.54 -9.74
CA THR A 79 -2.54 -6.88 -9.50
C THR A 79 -3.07 -7.90 -10.51
N HIS A 80 -3.05 -7.59 -11.83
CA HIS A 80 -3.45 -8.55 -12.85
C HIS A 80 -2.44 -9.69 -13.01
N GLU A 81 -2.91 -10.88 -13.42
CA GLU A 81 -2.11 -12.10 -13.60
C GLU A 81 -0.94 -11.98 -14.60
N SER A 82 -0.93 -10.95 -15.46
CA SER A 82 0.16 -10.64 -16.38
C SER A 82 1.35 -9.93 -15.71
N PHE A 83 1.35 -9.83 -14.40
CA PHE A 83 2.46 -9.27 -13.66
C PHE A 83 3.72 -10.09 -13.90
N GLY A 84 4.73 -9.45 -14.40
CA GLY A 84 6.08 -9.96 -14.44
C GLY A 84 6.60 -10.34 -13.04
N GLN A 85 7.83 -10.12 -12.76
CA GLN A 85 8.36 -10.40 -11.44
C GLN A 85 7.83 -9.38 -10.42
N LEU A 86 7.30 -9.85 -9.29
CA LEU A 86 6.82 -9.02 -8.18
C LEU A 86 7.82 -7.93 -7.79
N LEU A 87 9.09 -8.28 -7.69
CA LEU A 87 10.17 -7.34 -7.35
C LEU A 87 10.28 -6.16 -8.32
N GLN A 88 10.04 -6.34 -9.62
CA GLN A 88 10.04 -5.22 -10.56
C GLN A 88 8.92 -4.22 -10.28
N TRP A 89 7.74 -4.71 -9.92
CA TRP A 89 6.62 -3.86 -9.54
C TRP A 89 6.86 -3.13 -8.22
N ILE A 90 7.46 -3.81 -7.24
CA ILE A 90 7.85 -3.18 -5.98
C ILE A 90 8.87 -2.07 -6.24
N LEU A 91 9.92 -2.34 -7.01
CA LEU A 91 10.93 -1.34 -7.34
C LEU A 91 10.31 -0.14 -8.08
N HIS A 92 9.40 -0.41 -9.04
CA HIS A 92 8.67 0.65 -9.73
C HIS A 92 7.80 1.49 -8.78
N ALA A 93 7.09 0.85 -7.84
CA ALA A 93 6.25 1.52 -6.87
C ALA A 93 7.04 2.49 -5.95
N PHE A 94 8.30 2.20 -5.69
CA PHE A 94 9.22 3.06 -4.95
C PHE A 94 10.06 3.98 -5.84
N GLY A 95 9.83 3.98 -7.16
CA GLY A 95 10.59 4.81 -8.11
C GLY A 95 12.06 4.43 -8.25
N LEU A 96 12.40 3.17 -7.99
CA LEU A 96 13.76 2.67 -8.07
C LEU A 96 14.10 2.20 -9.49
N ASP A 97 15.25 2.63 -9.99
CA ASP A 97 15.76 2.18 -11.28
C ASP A 97 16.43 0.81 -11.15
N TYR A 98 16.03 -0.14 -11.96
CA TYR A 98 16.62 -1.47 -12.06
C TYR A 98 17.11 -1.79 -13.49
N GLY A 99 17.07 -0.79 -14.39
CA GLY A 99 17.46 -0.94 -15.79
C GLY A 99 16.67 -2.06 -16.49
N ASN A 100 17.38 -2.89 -17.26
CA ASN A 100 16.79 -4.04 -17.94
C ASN A 100 16.97 -5.37 -17.18
N SER A 101 17.32 -5.29 -15.89
CA SER A 101 17.59 -6.50 -15.12
C SER A 101 16.32 -7.33 -14.93
N ARG A 102 16.42 -8.63 -15.20
CA ARG A 102 15.40 -9.65 -14.89
C ARG A 102 15.88 -10.67 -13.86
N SER A 103 17.10 -10.48 -13.34
CA SER A 103 17.65 -11.35 -12.32
C SER A 103 16.98 -11.09 -10.97
N LYS A 104 16.27 -12.07 -10.42
CA LYS A 104 15.65 -11.96 -9.08
C LYS A 104 16.66 -11.57 -8.01
N VAL A 105 17.88 -12.08 -8.08
CA VAL A 105 18.95 -11.75 -7.12
C VAL A 105 19.33 -10.28 -7.21
N THR A 106 19.46 -9.74 -8.42
CA THR A 106 19.79 -8.32 -8.60
C THR A 106 18.65 -7.42 -8.11
N LEU A 107 17.40 -7.74 -8.46
CA LEU A 107 16.22 -6.97 -8.04
C LEU A 107 16.06 -7.01 -6.52
N TYR A 108 16.24 -8.18 -5.91
CA TYR A 108 16.19 -8.34 -4.46
C TYR A 108 17.27 -7.50 -3.75
N ARG A 109 18.50 -7.50 -4.28
CA ARG A 109 19.58 -6.68 -3.73
C ARG A 109 19.26 -5.20 -3.81
N ILE A 110 18.79 -4.68 -4.96
CA ILE A 110 18.41 -3.28 -5.13
C ILE A 110 17.36 -2.88 -4.09
N PHE A 111 16.36 -3.74 -3.88
CA PHE A 111 15.31 -3.47 -2.92
C PHE A 111 15.83 -3.50 -1.48
N THR A 112 16.65 -4.47 -1.13
CA THR A 112 17.25 -4.58 0.21
C THR A 112 18.15 -3.38 0.52
N ASP A 113 19.00 -2.97 -0.43
CA ASP A 113 19.87 -1.80 -0.28
C ASP A 113 19.04 -0.53 -0.06
N PHE A 114 17.93 -0.39 -0.78
CA PHE A 114 16.99 0.71 -0.58
C PHE A 114 16.37 0.70 0.82
N LEU A 115 15.88 -0.44 1.31
CA LEU A 115 15.29 -0.56 2.64
C LEU A 115 16.28 -0.17 3.73
N ILE A 116 17.52 -0.65 3.63
CA ILE A 116 18.60 -0.32 4.56
C ILE A 116 18.93 1.18 4.50
N ALA A 117 18.97 1.77 3.31
CA ALA A 117 19.23 3.20 3.14
C ALA A 117 18.11 4.08 3.75
N GLU A 118 16.84 3.68 3.62
CA GLU A 118 15.72 4.37 4.25
C GLU A 118 15.78 4.25 5.78
N TYR A 119 16.05 3.05 6.28
CA TYR A 119 16.22 2.80 7.71
C TYR A 119 17.37 3.65 8.30
N ALA A 120 18.51 3.73 7.61
CA ALA A 120 19.65 4.54 8.03
C ALA A 120 19.33 6.06 8.10
N LYS A 121 18.33 6.52 7.32
CA LYS A 121 17.82 7.90 7.37
C LYS A 121 16.74 8.09 8.46
N GLY A 122 16.44 7.07 9.24
CA GLY A 122 15.37 7.08 10.24
C GLY A 122 13.97 7.02 9.62
N ARG A 123 13.84 6.60 8.35
CA ARG A 123 12.55 6.47 7.67
C ARG A 123 12.08 5.03 7.66
N ARG A 124 10.77 4.86 7.76
CA ARG A 124 10.09 3.57 7.64
C ARG A 124 9.63 3.36 6.20
N THR A 125 9.53 2.12 5.77
CA THR A 125 9.06 1.78 4.42
C THR A 125 7.76 1.00 4.50
N LEU A 126 6.74 1.48 3.79
CA LEU A 126 5.41 0.89 3.71
C LEU A 126 5.08 0.51 2.27
N LEU A 127 4.83 -0.76 2.03
CA LEU A 127 4.32 -1.27 0.76
C LEU A 127 2.82 -1.54 0.89
N ILE A 128 2.04 -0.95 -0.01
CA ILE A 128 0.59 -1.19 -0.08
C ILE A 128 0.29 -1.93 -1.38
N ILE A 129 -0.46 -3.02 -1.28
CA ILE A 129 -0.94 -3.78 -2.43
C ILE A 129 -2.46 -3.82 -2.37
N ASP A 130 -3.09 -3.12 -3.31
CA ASP A 130 -4.54 -3.15 -3.49
C ASP A 130 -4.95 -4.29 -4.42
N GLU A 131 -6.18 -4.76 -4.31
CA GLU A 131 -6.73 -5.91 -5.06
C GLU A 131 -5.90 -7.21 -4.86
N ALA A 132 -5.40 -7.43 -3.65
CA ALA A 132 -4.49 -8.54 -3.30
C ALA A 132 -5.09 -9.93 -3.51
N GLN A 133 -6.42 -10.09 -3.64
CA GLN A 133 -7.06 -11.36 -4.01
C GLN A 133 -6.62 -11.88 -5.39
N ASN A 134 -6.09 -11.01 -6.25
CA ASN A 134 -5.56 -11.40 -7.57
C ASN A 134 -4.13 -11.99 -7.50
N LEU A 135 -3.49 -11.95 -6.33
CA LEU A 135 -2.15 -12.49 -6.16
C LEU A 135 -2.18 -14.01 -6.09
N SER A 136 -1.24 -14.66 -6.80
CA SER A 136 -1.04 -16.10 -6.65
C SER A 136 -0.40 -16.45 -5.31
N LEU A 137 -0.56 -17.71 -4.88
CA LEU A 137 0.10 -18.20 -3.65
C LEU A 137 1.62 -18.05 -3.71
N ALA A 138 2.23 -18.20 -4.89
CA ALA A 138 3.67 -18.01 -5.07
C ALA A 138 4.08 -16.55 -4.80
N ILE A 139 3.30 -15.59 -5.26
CA ILE A 139 3.55 -14.16 -5.00
C ILE A 139 3.34 -13.82 -3.51
N LEU A 140 2.31 -14.37 -2.88
CA LEU A 140 2.10 -14.19 -1.44
C LEU A 140 3.27 -14.75 -0.62
N GLU A 141 3.84 -15.88 -1.04
CA GLU A 141 5.03 -16.43 -0.40
C GLU A 141 6.28 -15.56 -0.63
N GLU A 142 6.44 -14.98 -1.83
CA GLU A 142 7.51 -14.00 -2.07
C GLU A 142 7.36 -12.76 -1.15
N LEU A 143 6.14 -12.25 -0.97
CA LEU A 143 5.86 -11.15 -0.03
C LEU A 143 6.19 -11.53 1.42
N ARG A 144 5.83 -12.75 1.82
CA ARG A 144 6.18 -13.26 3.14
C ARG A 144 7.69 -13.31 3.36
N MET A 145 8.45 -13.72 2.34
CA MET A 145 9.92 -13.70 2.42
C MET A 145 10.47 -12.29 2.52
N LEU A 146 9.91 -11.33 1.78
CA LEU A 146 10.32 -9.92 1.85
C LEU A 146 10.03 -9.30 3.23
N SER A 147 8.96 -9.72 3.91
CA SER A 147 8.65 -9.22 5.25
C SER A 147 9.68 -9.63 6.32
N ASN A 148 10.51 -10.62 6.03
CA ASN A 148 11.57 -11.07 6.93
C ASN A 148 12.88 -10.29 6.75
N ILE A 149 12.92 -9.28 5.88
CA ILE A 149 14.08 -8.39 5.74
C ILE A 149 14.11 -7.50 6.99
N ASN A 150 15.16 -7.66 7.77
CA ASN A 150 15.34 -6.92 9.02
C ASN A 150 16.67 -6.16 8.98
N ALA A 151 16.72 -5.02 9.66
CA ALA A 151 17.95 -4.34 9.99
C ALA A 151 18.07 -4.33 11.53
N ASP A 152 19.17 -4.86 12.04
CA ASP A 152 19.39 -5.09 13.47
C ASP A 152 18.25 -5.92 14.10
N LYS A 153 17.41 -5.29 14.90
CA LYS A 153 16.25 -5.92 15.56
C LYS A 153 14.91 -5.46 15.00
N ASP A 154 14.92 -4.54 14.03
CA ASP A 154 13.73 -3.88 13.52
C ASP A 154 13.30 -4.43 12.16
N GLN A 155 12.00 -4.53 11.97
CA GLN A 155 11.43 -4.76 10.65
C GLN A 155 11.52 -3.47 9.83
N VAL A 156 12.19 -3.55 8.68
CA VAL A 156 12.43 -2.39 7.81
C VAL A 156 11.34 -2.21 6.76
N LEU A 157 10.48 -3.20 6.59
CA LEU A 157 9.38 -3.19 5.62
C LEU A 157 8.07 -3.57 6.31
N GLN A 158 7.09 -2.69 6.17
CA GLN A 158 5.70 -2.94 6.54
C GLN A 158 4.85 -3.12 5.29
N MET A 159 3.84 -3.97 5.35
CA MET A 159 2.95 -4.22 4.22
C MET A 159 1.48 -4.13 4.61
N ILE A 160 0.69 -3.49 3.74
CA ILE A 160 -0.77 -3.52 3.82
C ILE A 160 -1.29 -4.20 2.57
N LEU A 161 -2.05 -5.27 2.76
CA LEU A 161 -2.77 -5.96 1.70
C LEU A 161 -4.24 -5.61 1.76
N SER A 162 -4.80 -5.13 0.65
CA SER A 162 -6.23 -4.83 0.53
C SER A 162 -6.86 -5.76 -0.50
N GLY A 163 -7.96 -6.40 -0.13
CA GLY A 163 -8.60 -7.36 -1.02
C GLY A 163 -10.02 -7.75 -0.62
N GLN A 164 -10.51 -8.75 -1.31
CA GLN A 164 -11.82 -9.36 -1.06
C GLN A 164 -11.68 -10.64 -0.24
#